data_f709a7dbf2e804011a599075f003308f
#
_entry.id   f709a7dbf2e804011a599075f003308f
#
_cell.length_a   1.000
_cell.length_b   1.000
_cell.length_c   1.000
_cell.angle_alpha   90.00
_cell.angle_beta   90.00
_cell.angle_gamma   90.00
#
_symmetry.space_group_name_H-M   'P 1'
#
loop_
_entity.id
_entity.type
_entity.pdbx_description
1 polymer ?
#
loop_
_entity_poly.entity_id
_entity_poly.type
_entity_poly.pdbx_seq_one_letter_code
_entity_poly.pdbx_strand_id
1 'polypeptide(L)'
;MALTQVSTGGIKDGQVHTADLADAQITAGKLHADALDRTYTLGADGSNHYTFTGEGLTGAVNDPTLYLTRGKTYRFVNGNSAGAHPFRIQTTVNGSAGTEYNTGVTNNGGAGGSTIIFEVPHAAPDVLYYQCTSHGSMGGILYVTGALADGTVTTAKLQMMQLLMLN
;
A
#
# COMPACT_ATOMS: atom_id res chain seq x y z
N MET A 1 -6.67 42.24 12.26
CA MET A 1 -6.03 42.16 10.93
C MET A 1 -6.82 41.17 10.10
N ALA A 2 -7.34 41.60 8.95
CA ALA A 2 -7.98 40.69 8.01
C ALA A 2 -6.89 39.83 7.35
N LEU A 3 -7.06 38.50 7.38
CA LEU A 3 -6.19 37.58 6.68
C LEU A 3 -6.37 37.79 5.17
N THR A 4 -5.31 38.18 4.48
CA THR A 4 -5.33 38.32 3.02
C THR A 4 -5.43 36.90 2.43
N GLN A 5 -6.54 36.61 1.78
CA GLN A 5 -6.68 35.36 1.02
C GLN A 5 -5.71 35.41 -0.16
N VAL A 6 -4.82 34.44 -0.25
CA VAL A 6 -3.96 34.27 -1.42
C VAL A 6 -4.80 33.64 -2.52
N SER A 7 -4.98 34.34 -3.63
CA SER A 7 -5.68 33.80 -4.81
C SER A 7 -4.82 32.72 -5.50
N THR A 8 -5.47 31.82 -6.25
CA THR A 8 -4.84 30.69 -6.96
C THR A 8 -3.70 31.08 -7.93
N GLY A 9 -3.49 32.37 -8.22
CA GLY A 9 -2.37 32.86 -9.02
C GLY A 9 -1.24 33.49 -8.20
N GLY A 10 -1.32 33.47 -6.87
CA GLY A 10 -0.44 34.28 -6.00
C GLY A 10 0.80 33.58 -5.43
N ILE A 11 0.94 32.27 -5.59
CA ILE A 11 2.11 31.52 -5.11
C ILE A 11 2.83 30.93 -6.33
N LYS A 12 4.07 31.32 -6.54
CA LYS A 12 4.94 30.72 -7.56
C LYS A 12 5.59 29.45 -7.01
N ASP A 13 5.95 28.51 -7.89
CA ASP A 13 6.70 27.33 -7.52
C ASP A 13 7.95 27.67 -6.71
N GLY A 14 8.16 26.97 -5.60
CA GLY A 14 9.30 27.16 -4.71
C GLY A 14 9.16 28.31 -3.69
N GLN A 15 8.02 29.01 -3.64
CA GLN A 15 7.81 30.10 -2.67
C GLN A 15 7.28 29.66 -1.31
N VAL A 16 6.85 28.39 -1.17
CA VAL A 16 6.47 27.82 0.12
C VAL A 16 7.61 26.93 0.58
N HIS A 17 8.32 27.32 1.61
CA HIS A 17 9.39 26.54 2.22
C HIS A 17 8.86 25.73 3.40
N THR A 18 9.59 24.69 3.79
CA THR A 18 9.22 23.86 4.97
C THR A 18 9.06 24.69 6.25
N ALA A 19 9.79 25.80 6.38
CA ALA A 19 9.66 26.72 7.51
C ALA A 19 8.33 27.50 7.53
N ASP A 20 7.64 27.59 6.40
CA ASP A 20 6.34 28.27 6.28
C ASP A 20 5.18 27.35 6.68
N LEU A 21 5.46 26.06 6.87
CA LEU A 21 4.51 25.03 7.25
C LEU A 21 4.84 24.57 8.68
N ALA A 22 4.02 24.96 9.65
CA ALA A 22 4.16 24.44 11.01
C ALA A 22 3.80 22.95 11.03
N ASP A 23 4.42 22.22 11.96
CA ASP A 23 4.13 20.79 12.16
C ASP A 23 2.63 20.53 12.28
N ALA A 24 2.18 19.47 11.64
CA ALA A 24 0.78 19.07 11.57
C ALA A 24 -0.20 20.03 10.84
N GLN A 25 0.29 21.09 10.18
CA GLN A 25 -0.60 21.99 9.38
C GLN A 25 -1.09 21.34 8.09
N ILE A 26 -0.33 20.41 7.51
CA ILE A 26 -0.75 19.61 6.36
C ILE A 26 -1.25 18.26 6.86
N THR A 27 -2.54 18.16 7.02
CA THR A 27 -3.22 16.91 7.40
C THR A 27 -3.62 16.12 6.15
N ALA A 28 -3.88 14.82 6.31
CA ALA A 28 -4.34 13.96 5.21
C ALA A 28 -5.57 14.54 4.49
N GLY A 29 -6.49 15.19 5.22
CA GLY A 29 -7.67 15.84 4.63
C GLY A 29 -7.38 17.11 3.82
N LYS A 30 -6.16 17.66 3.90
CA LYS A 30 -5.71 18.81 3.10
C LYS A 30 -4.91 18.39 1.86
N LEU A 31 -4.53 17.13 1.79
CA LEU A 31 -3.91 16.55 0.61
C LEU A 31 -5.01 15.99 -0.31
N HIS A 32 -4.84 16.15 -1.62
CA HIS A 32 -5.71 15.47 -2.56
C HIS A 32 -5.58 13.96 -2.36
N ALA A 33 -6.67 13.22 -2.51
CA ALA A 33 -6.69 11.76 -2.30
C ALA A 33 -5.58 11.05 -3.11
N ASP A 34 -5.33 11.51 -4.34
CA ASP A 34 -4.28 10.96 -5.21
C ASP A 34 -2.85 11.14 -4.65
N ALA A 35 -2.63 12.12 -3.78
CA ALA A 35 -1.32 12.31 -3.13
C ALA A 35 -1.02 11.23 -2.08
N LEU A 36 -2.05 10.53 -1.63
CA LEU A 36 -1.97 9.49 -0.60
C LEU A 36 -2.20 8.09 -1.16
N ASP A 37 -2.99 7.99 -2.23
CA ASP A 37 -3.45 6.73 -2.81
C ASP A 37 -2.60 6.34 -4.03
N ARG A 38 -2.29 5.05 -4.13
CA ARG A 38 -1.65 4.46 -5.30
C ARG A 38 -2.56 3.42 -5.92
N THR A 39 -2.63 3.43 -7.24
CA THR A 39 -3.48 2.50 -7.98
C THR A 39 -2.65 1.57 -8.86
N TYR A 40 -2.91 0.29 -8.74
CA TYR A 40 -2.44 -0.76 -9.63
C TYR A 40 -3.61 -1.35 -10.39
N THR A 41 -3.45 -1.54 -11.69
CA THR A 41 -4.41 -2.28 -12.51
C THR A 41 -3.87 -3.68 -12.76
N LEU A 42 -4.69 -4.68 -12.46
CA LEU A 42 -4.37 -6.09 -12.58
C LEU A 42 -4.94 -6.64 -13.88
N GLY A 43 -4.11 -7.33 -14.63
CA GLY A 43 -4.46 -8.23 -15.69
C GLY A 43 -3.97 -9.64 -15.37
N ALA A 44 -3.93 -10.52 -16.34
CA ALA A 44 -3.39 -11.86 -16.21
C ALA A 44 -2.63 -12.29 -17.47
N ASP A 45 -1.57 -13.08 -17.26
CA ASP A 45 -0.92 -13.88 -18.28
C ASP A 45 -1.39 -15.34 -18.11
N GLY A 46 -2.54 -15.62 -18.69
CA GLY A 46 -3.23 -16.90 -18.49
C GLY A 46 -3.52 -17.17 -17.01
N SER A 47 -3.23 -18.38 -16.58
CA SER A 47 -3.37 -18.82 -15.16
C SER A 47 -2.04 -18.80 -14.41
N ASN A 48 -0.97 -18.27 -15.01
CA ASN A 48 0.37 -18.35 -14.45
C ASN A 48 0.74 -17.12 -13.62
N HIS A 49 0.37 -15.92 -14.09
CA HIS A 49 0.79 -14.67 -13.46
C HIS A 49 -0.33 -13.64 -13.48
N TYR A 50 -0.41 -12.85 -12.41
CA TYR A 50 -0.99 -11.53 -12.51
C TYR A 50 -0.05 -10.62 -13.30
N THR A 51 -0.58 -9.77 -14.16
CA THR A 51 0.15 -8.64 -14.72
C THR A 51 -0.27 -7.36 -14.01
N PHE A 52 0.69 -6.55 -13.63
CA PHE A 52 0.43 -5.28 -12.96
C PHE A 52 0.88 -4.12 -13.83
N THR A 53 0.05 -3.10 -13.91
CA THR A 53 0.42 -1.76 -14.38
C THR A 53 0.09 -0.75 -13.30
N GLY A 54 0.81 0.36 -13.26
CA GLY A 54 0.57 1.41 -12.28
C GLY A 54 1.84 2.12 -11.84
N GLU A 55 1.72 2.87 -10.78
CA GLU A 55 2.78 3.74 -10.30
C GLU A 55 4.04 2.94 -9.89
N GLY A 56 5.19 3.38 -10.40
CA GLY A 56 6.49 2.74 -10.16
C GLY A 56 6.77 1.51 -11.03
N LEU A 57 5.84 1.14 -11.93
CA LEU A 57 6.03 0.03 -12.86
C LEU A 57 6.15 0.55 -14.31
N THR A 58 7.12 0.00 -15.05
CA THR A 58 7.30 0.32 -16.47
C THR A 58 6.63 -0.77 -17.30
N GLY A 59 5.40 -0.46 -17.79
CA GLY A 59 4.59 -1.43 -18.53
C GLY A 59 3.92 -2.48 -17.62
N ALA A 60 3.49 -3.58 -18.24
CA ALA A 60 2.91 -4.71 -17.51
C ALA A 60 4.02 -5.61 -16.95
N VAL A 61 3.99 -5.86 -15.65
CA VAL A 61 4.99 -6.68 -14.95
C VAL A 61 4.30 -7.88 -14.32
N ASN A 62 4.87 -9.07 -14.53
CA ASN A 62 4.34 -10.32 -13.98
C ASN A 62 4.72 -10.47 -12.50
N ASP A 63 3.71 -10.70 -11.67
CA ASP A 63 3.81 -10.96 -10.22
C ASP A 63 4.87 -10.09 -9.49
N PRO A 64 4.84 -8.74 -9.62
CA PRO A 64 5.87 -7.90 -9.03
C PRO A 64 5.88 -7.99 -7.51
N THR A 65 7.06 -7.89 -6.94
CA THR A 65 7.19 -7.53 -5.52
C THR A 65 6.82 -6.06 -5.36
N LEU A 66 5.86 -5.79 -4.49
CA LEU A 66 5.40 -4.44 -4.21
C LEU A 66 5.86 -3.96 -2.83
N TYR A 67 6.19 -2.68 -2.74
CA TYR A 67 6.59 -2.02 -1.50
C TYR A 67 5.49 -1.04 -1.10
N LEU A 68 4.77 -1.37 -0.03
CA LEU A 68 3.67 -0.60 0.49
C LEU A 68 4.11 0.18 1.72
N THR A 69 3.64 1.40 1.87
CA THR A 69 3.97 2.26 3.01
C THR A 69 2.81 2.29 4.00
N ARG A 70 3.08 2.10 5.29
CA ARG A 70 2.11 2.24 6.37
C ARG A 70 1.44 3.61 6.35
N GLY A 71 0.14 3.65 6.60
CA GLY A 71 -0.66 4.87 6.57
C GLY A 71 -1.05 5.34 5.17
N LYS A 72 -0.70 4.58 4.11
CA LYS A 72 -1.11 4.85 2.73
C LYS A 72 -2.21 3.91 2.29
N THR A 73 -2.95 4.35 1.27
CA THR A 73 -4.01 3.55 0.63
C THR A 73 -3.54 3.06 -0.73
N TYR A 74 -3.78 1.80 -1.01
CA TYR A 74 -3.49 1.16 -2.29
C TYR A 74 -4.76 0.58 -2.87
N ARG A 75 -4.97 0.81 -4.18
CA ARG A 75 -6.10 0.28 -4.94
C ARG A 75 -5.58 -0.73 -5.95
N PHE A 76 -6.13 -1.93 -5.90
CA PHE A 76 -5.87 -2.99 -6.87
C PHE A 76 -7.15 -3.17 -7.69
N VAL A 77 -7.16 -2.57 -8.87
CA VAL A 77 -8.28 -2.66 -9.81
C VAL A 77 -8.11 -3.94 -10.61
N ASN A 78 -8.93 -4.94 -10.32
CA ASN A 78 -8.89 -6.22 -11.01
C ASN A 78 -9.56 -6.10 -12.39
N GLY A 79 -8.77 -5.79 -13.42
CA GLY A 79 -9.21 -5.57 -14.80
C GLY A 79 -9.46 -6.86 -15.58
N ASN A 80 -9.35 -8.04 -14.96
CA ASN A 80 -9.65 -9.30 -15.61
C ASN A 80 -11.15 -9.43 -15.90
N SER A 81 -11.53 -10.42 -16.72
CA SER A 81 -12.94 -10.73 -16.99
C SER A 81 -13.71 -10.97 -15.71
N ALA A 82 -14.99 -10.60 -15.69
CA ALA A 82 -15.86 -10.72 -14.51
C ALA A 82 -15.79 -12.13 -13.91
N GLY A 83 -15.53 -12.19 -12.61
CA GLY A 83 -15.42 -13.45 -11.87
C GLY A 83 -14.07 -14.17 -11.99
N ALA A 84 -13.16 -13.75 -12.89
CA ALA A 84 -11.86 -14.38 -13.04
C ALA A 84 -10.84 -13.86 -12.02
N HIS A 85 -9.88 -14.69 -11.69
CA HIS A 85 -8.67 -14.37 -10.92
C HIS A 85 -8.93 -13.57 -9.64
N PRO A 86 -9.61 -14.15 -8.61
CA PRO A 86 -9.86 -13.45 -7.36
C PRO A 86 -8.55 -13.09 -6.65
N PHE A 87 -8.36 -11.81 -6.35
CA PHE A 87 -7.13 -11.27 -5.74
C PHE A 87 -7.28 -11.17 -4.23
N ARG A 88 -6.44 -11.89 -3.51
CA ARG A 88 -6.43 -11.96 -2.04
C ARG A 88 -5.12 -11.43 -1.48
N ILE A 89 -5.22 -10.63 -0.40
CA ILE A 89 -4.09 -10.32 0.47
C ILE A 89 -4.13 -11.32 1.64
N GLN A 90 -2.99 -11.96 1.92
CA GLN A 90 -2.88 -13.06 2.88
C GLN A 90 -1.57 -13.01 3.67
N THR A 91 -1.53 -13.71 4.80
CA THR A 91 -0.32 -13.91 5.61
C THR A 91 0.45 -15.17 5.23
N THR A 92 -0.21 -16.10 4.58
CA THR A 92 0.40 -17.35 4.11
C THR A 92 1.26 -17.09 2.88
N VAL A 93 2.41 -17.72 2.79
CA VAL A 93 3.29 -17.71 1.62
C VAL A 93 2.52 -18.17 0.37
N ASN A 94 2.86 -17.63 -0.78
CA ASN A 94 2.23 -17.98 -2.07
C ASN A 94 2.38 -19.45 -2.42
N GLY A 95 1.55 -19.91 -3.34
CA GLY A 95 1.44 -21.29 -3.81
C GLY A 95 0.02 -21.85 -3.66
N SER A 96 -0.77 -21.23 -2.80
CA SER A 96 -2.20 -21.54 -2.64
C SER A 96 -2.93 -20.41 -1.91
N ALA A 97 -4.26 -20.42 -1.99
CA ALA A 97 -5.09 -19.57 -1.14
C ALA A 97 -4.90 -19.97 0.32
N GLY A 98 -4.41 -19.03 1.12
CA GLY A 98 -4.07 -19.23 2.53
C GLY A 98 -4.90 -18.38 3.48
N THR A 99 -4.31 -18.05 4.63
CA THR A 99 -4.97 -17.24 5.65
C THR A 99 -5.08 -15.79 5.21
N GLU A 100 -6.30 -15.30 5.06
CA GLU A 100 -6.60 -13.92 4.68
C GLU A 100 -6.04 -12.92 5.69
N TYR A 101 -5.58 -11.79 5.17
CA TYR A 101 -5.30 -10.62 5.96
C TYR A 101 -6.35 -9.55 5.63
N ASN A 102 -7.28 -9.32 6.55
CA ASN A 102 -8.44 -8.44 6.30
C ASN A 102 -8.36 -7.08 7.00
N THR A 103 -7.37 -6.87 7.89
CA THR A 103 -7.23 -5.58 8.60
C THR A 103 -6.84 -4.47 7.63
N GLY A 104 -7.72 -3.50 7.44
CA GLY A 104 -7.56 -2.42 6.47
C GLY A 104 -7.81 -2.83 5.02
N VAL A 105 -8.28 -4.05 4.74
CA VAL A 105 -8.57 -4.51 3.38
C VAL A 105 -10.07 -4.54 3.11
N THR A 106 -10.50 -3.86 2.06
CA THR A 106 -11.87 -3.91 1.54
C THR A 106 -11.90 -4.77 0.28
N ASN A 107 -12.94 -5.60 0.12
CA ASN A 107 -13.11 -6.55 -0.98
C ASN A 107 -11.96 -7.55 -1.14
N ASN A 108 -11.38 -8.04 -0.06
CA ASN A 108 -10.34 -9.05 -0.11
C ASN A 108 -10.86 -10.33 -0.81
N GLY A 109 -10.14 -10.81 -1.81
CA GLY A 109 -10.60 -11.90 -2.67
C GLY A 109 -11.51 -11.45 -3.81
N GLY A 110 -11.59 -10.15 -4.09
CA GLY A 110 -12.38 -9.63 -5.21
C GLY A 110 -11.88 -10.14 -6.56
N ALA A 111 -12.81 -10.69 -7.36
CA ALA A 111 -12.54 -11.21 -8.68
C ALA A 111 -12.54 -10.11 -9.76
N GLY A 112 -12.29 -10.48 -11.00
CA GLY A 112 -12.29 -9.57 -12.14
C GLY A 112 -13.53 -8.66 -12.17
N GLY A 113 -13.31 -7.38 -12.44
CA GLY A 113 -14.29 -6.30 -12.32
C GLY A 113 -14.38 -5.65 -10.94
N SER A 114 -13.68 -6.18 -9.91
CA SER A 114 -13.67 -5.62 -8.56
C SER A 114 -12.47 -4.71 -8.33
N THR A 115 -12.59 -3.82 -7.34
CA THR A 115 -11.45 -3.08 -6.78
C THR A 115 -11.24 -3.53 -5.34
N ILE A 116 -10.04 -3.99 -5.03
CA ILE A 116 -9.58 -4.28 -3.69
C ILE A 116 -8.86 -3.03 -3.17
N ILE A 117 -9.22 -2.57 -1.99
CA ILE A 117 -8.62 -1.39 -1.36
C ILE A 117 -7.87 -1.86 -0.12
N PHE A 118 -6.61 -1.46 0.01
CA PHE A 118 -5.81 -1.72 1.19
C PHE A 118 -5.33 -0.42 1.83
N GLU A 119 -5.98 -0.02 2.91
CA GLU A 119 -5.54 1.04 3.81
C GLU A 119 -4.52 0.42 4.77
N VAL A 120 -3.23 0.59 4.47
CA VAL A 120 -2.16 -0.13 5.18
C VAL A 120 -2.07 0.33 6.64
N PRO A 121 -2.46 -0.51 7.62
CA PRO A 121 -2.38 -0.11 9.01
C PRO A 121 -0.92 0.07 9.48
N HIS A 122 -0.70 0.93 10.48
CA HIS A 122 0.61 1.04 11.11
C HIS A 122 1.06 -0.25 11.81
N ALA A 123 0.12 -1.09 12.25
CA ALA A 123 0.38 -2.40 12.86
C ALA A 123 0.39 -3.56 11.86
N ALA A 124 0.35 -3.29 10.55
CA ALA A 124 0.42 -4.36 9.55
C ALA A 124 1.72 -5.17 9.69
N PRO A 125 1.73 -6.48 9.37
CA PRO A 125 2.97 -7.25 9.26
C PRO A 125 3.93 -6.63 8.23
N ASP A 126 5.25 -6.79 8.44
CA ASP A 126 6.27 -6.31 7.51
C ASP A 126 6.23 -7.02 6.16
N VAL A 127 5.69 -8.25 6.14
CA VAL A 127 5.56 -9.06 4.94
C VAL A 127 4.15 -9.62 4.87
N LEU A 128 3.50 -9.36 3.75
CA LEU A 128 2.24 -9.96 3.33
C LEU A 128 2.42 -10.53 1.93
N TYR A 129 1.43 -11.23 1.45
CA TYR A 129 1.43 -11.82 0.12
C TYR A 129 0.12 -11.48 -0.58
N TYR A 130 0.16 -11.35 -1.90
CA TYR A 130 -1.06 -11.39 -2.70
C TYR A 130 -1.10 -12.69 -3.47
N GLN A 131 -2.30 -13.26 -3.62
CA GLN A 131 -2.50 -14.57 -4.22
C GLN A 131 -3.82 -14.63 -4.96
N CYS A 132 -3.80 -15.23 -6.15
CA CYS A 132 -5.03 -15.68 -6.80
C CYS A 132 -5.58 -16.89 -6.05
N THR A 133 -6.86 -16.85 -5.66
CA THR A 133 -7.45 -17.97 -4.93
C THR A 133 -7.72 -19.19 -5.80
N SER A 134 -7.72 -19.00 -7.14
CA SER A 134 -7.98 -20.07 -8.11
C SER A 134 -6.70 -20.69 -8.70
N HIS A 135 -5.56 -19.98 -8.65
CA HIS A 135 -4.33 -20.42 -9.30
C HIS A 135 -3.11 -20.22 -8.41
N GLY A 136 -2.46 -21.30 -8.03
CA GLY A 136 -1.37 -21.30 -7.05
C GLY A 136 -0.12 -20.55 -7.53
N SER A 137 0.14 -20.48 -8.84
CA SER A 137 1.30 -19.77 -9.41
C SER A 137 1.13 -18.25 -9.49
N MET A 138 -0.11 -17.74 -9.44
CA MET A 138 -0.40 -16.31 -9.55
C MET A 138 -0.32 -15.64 -8.18
N GLY A 139 0.79 -14.97 -7.89
CA GLY A 139 0.93 -14.26 -6.62
C GLY A 139 2.35 -13.75 -6.38
N GLY A 140 2.48 -12.82 -5.44
CA GLY A 140 3.77 -12.19 -5.12
C GLY A 140 3.82 -11.65 -3.70
N ILE A 141 4.86 -10.88 -3.42
CA ILE A 141 5.19 -10.38 -2.09
C ILE A 141 4.78 -8.91 -1.97
N LEU A 142 4.22 -8.56 -0.81
CA LEU A 142 3.98 -7.20 -0.37
C LEU A 142 4.90 -6.91 0.82
N TYR A 143 5.96 -6.14 0.63
CA TYR A 143 6.74 -5.59 1.73
C TYR A 143 6.08 -4.34 2.26
N VAL A 144 5.78 -4.33 3.55
CA VAL A 144 5.18 -3.18 4.24
C VAL A 144 6.27 -2.40 4.96
N THR A 145 6.51 -1.18 4.54
CA THR A 145 7.56 -0.28 5.01
C THR A 145 6.99 0.95 5.71
N GLY A 146 7.86 1.80 6.24
CA GLY A 146 7.48 3.04 6.92
C GLY A 146 7.38 2.87 8.44
N ALA A 147 7.05 3.97 9.12
CA ALA A 147 7.02 4.01 10.58
C ALA A 147 5.93 3.08 11.14
N LEU A 148 6.30 2.32 12.16
CA LEU A 148 5.37 1.59 13.00
C LEU A 148 4.49 2.56 13.80
N ALA A 149 3.34 2.08 14.28
CA ALA A 149 2.52 2.87 15.21
C ALA A 149 3.35 3.30 16.43
N ASP A 150 3.09 4.50 16.92
CA ASP A 150 3.73 5.00 18.13
C ASP A 150 3.49 4.01 19.29
N GLY A 151 4.54 3.68 20.04
CA GLY A 151 4.48 2.69 21.12
C GLY A 151 4.70 1.22 20.69
N THR A 152 4.83 0.90 19.40
CA THR A 152 5.15 -0.48 18.96
C THR A 152 6.61 -0.85 19.22
N VAL A 153 7.50 0.14 19.33
CA VAL A 153 8.89 -0.04 19.78
C VAL A 153 8.94 0.13 21.27
N THR A 154 8.78 -0.96 22.01
CA THR A 154 8.85 -0.94 23.48
C THR A 154 10.30 -0.91 23.97
N THR A 155 10.50 -0.42 25.19
CA THR A 155 11.82 -0.44 25.87
C THR A 155 12.42 -1.84 25.90
N ALA A 156 11.58 -2.89 26.05
CA ALA A 156 12.02 -4.28 26.02
C ALA A 156 12.58 -4.69 24.65
N LYS A 157 11.98 -4.23 23.54
CA LYS A 157 12.52 -4.47 22.19
C LYS A 157 13.86 -3.77 21.96
N LEU A 158 14.01 -2.54 22.46
CA LEU A 158 15.27 -1.81 22.37
C LEU A 158 16.36 -2.48 23.20
N GLN A 159 16.04 -2.98 24.40
CA GLN A 159 16.99 -3.71 25.24
C GLN A 159 17.44 -5.03 24.60
N MET A 160 16.54 -5.78 23.97
CA MET A 160 16.91 -6.99 23.22
C MET A 160 17.85 -6.69 22.05
N MET A 161 17.64 -5.60 21.32
CA MET A 161 18.54 -5.19 20.22
C MET A 161 19.93 -4.79 20.75
N GLN A 162 20.01 -4.11 21.89
CA GLN A 162 21.29 -3.80 22.53
C GLN A 162 22.05 -5.05 22.99
N LEU A 163 21.35 -6.06 23.52
CA LEU A 163 21.97 -7.31 23.95
C LEU A 163 22.54 -8.11 22.78
N LEU A 164 21.88 -8.06 21.62
CA LEU A 164 22.32 -8.73 20.39
C LEU A 164 23.53 -8.06 19.73
N MET A 165 23.79 -6.78 20.02
CA MET A 165 24.96 -6.06 19.49
C MET A 165 26.19 -6.17 20.40
N LEU A 166 26.08 -6.80 21.57
CA LEU A 166 27.17 -6.98 22.53
C LEU A 166 27.79 -8.40 22.50
N ASN A 167 27.30 -9.28 21.64
CA ASN A 167 27.83 -10.63 21.38
C ASN A 167 28.37 -10.71 19.95
#